data_72ffdb028fb343b709e14a798fe2d61c
#
_entry.id   72ffdb028fb343b709e14a798fe2d61c
#
_cell.length_a   1.000
_cell.length_b   1.000
_cell.length_c   1.000
_cell.angle_alpha   90.00
_cell.angle_beta   90.00
_cell.angle_gamma   90.00
#
_symmetry.space_group_name_H-M   'P 1'
#
loop_
_entity.id
_entity.type
_entity.pdbx_description
1 polymer ?
#
loop_
_entity_poly.entity_id
_entity_poly.type
_entity_poly.pdbx_seq_one_letter_code
_entity_poly.pdbx_strand_id
1 'polypeptide(L)'
;MARYAVEHIWEGKKEYFLIRDHQSWQMVLLPSKYLTHLIRANRSPNTVGRRAKSIRFYLEYLNETELELSQVAEQEFQEQYE
;
A
#
# COMPACT_ATOMS: atom_id res chain seq x y z
N MET A 1 10.38 -9.79 -4.19
CA MET A 1 10.59 -8.47 -3.57
C MET A 1 9.26 -7.79 -3.30
N ALA A 2 9.18 -7.08 -2.17
CA ALA A 2 7.99 -6.31 -1.86
C ALA A 2 7.85 -5.12 -2.80
N ARG A 3 6.66 -4.90 -3.31
CA ARG A 3 6.34 -3.76 -4.17
C ARG A 3 6.19 -2.47 -3.37
N TYR A 4 5.65 -2.57 -2.16
CA TYR A 4 5.32 -1.41 -1.34
C TYR A 4 6.22 -1.33 -0.11
N ALA A 5 6.55 -0.12 0.29
CA ALA A 5 7.35 0.12 1.50
C ALA A 5 6.74 1.25 2.31
N VAL A 6 6.88 1.14 3.63
CA VAL A 6 6.50 2.22 4.55
C VAL A 6 7.69 3.14 4.71
N GLU A 7 7.48 4.43 4.45
CA GLU A 7 8.51 5.45 4.67
C GLU A 7 8.15 6.32 5.87
N HIS A 8 9.15 6.65 6.68
CA HIS A 8 9.04 7.57 7.80
C HIS A 8 9.54 8.94 7.38
N ILE A 9 8.75 9.97 7.64
CA ILE A 9 9.14 11.35 7.37
C ILE A 9 8.90 12.18 8.61
N TRP A 10 9.88 13.01 8.97
CA TRP A 10 9.76 13.93 10.08
C TRP A 10 9.53 15.35 9.54
N GLU A 11 8.51 16.00 10.09
CA GLU A 11 8.25 17.40 9.83
C GLU A 11 8.11 18.11 11.18
N GLY A 12 9.16 18.83 11.57
CA GLY A 12 9.26 19.39 12.90
C GLY A 12 9.34 18.30 13.95
N LYS A 13 8.38 18.26 14.88
CA LYS A 13 8.31 17.25 15.95
C LYS A 13 7.35 16.11 15.62
N LYS A 14 6.70 16.15 14.45
CA LYS A 14 5.73 15.12 14.07
C LYS A 14 6.33 14.13 13.10
N GLU A 15 6.03 12.86 13.34
CA GLU A 15 6.44 11.74 12.51
C GLU A 15 5.27 11.33 11.62
N TYR A 16 5.52 11.32 10.31
CA TYR A 16 4.52 10.91 9.33
C TYR A 16 4.92 9.60 8.69
N PHE A 17 3.92 8.84 8.26
CA PHE A 17 4.11 7.56 7.58
C PHE A 17 3.49 7.63 6.20
N LEU A 18 4.24 7.22 5.19
CA LEU A 18 3.78 7.18 3.81
C LEU A 18 4.01 5.79 3.26
N ILE A 19 3.27 5.44 2.22
CA ILE A 19 3.48 4.18 1.52
C ILE A 19 3.93 4.50 0.10
N ARG A 20 5.07 3.95 -0.28
CA ARG A 20 5.65 4.14 -1.61
C ARG A 20 5.56 2.88 -2.43
N ASP A 21 5.18 3.05 -3.70
CA ASP A 21 5.14 1.97 -4.69
C ASP A 21 6.50 1.93 -5.40
N HIS A 22 7.25 0.84 -5.22
CA HIS A 22 8.58 0.70 -5.80
C HIS A 22 8.57 0.42 -7.31
N GLN A 23 7.43 0.08 -7.89
CA GLN A 23 7.32 -0.06 -9.34
C GLN A 23 7.27 1.31 -10.04
N SER A 24 6.46 2.22 -9.52
CA SER A 24 6.28 3.54 -10.09
C SER A 24 7.14 4.61 -9.43
N TRP A 25 7.72 4.30 -8.26
CA TRP A 25 8.44 5.23 -7.38
C TRP A 25 7.57 6.36 -6.86
N GLN A 26 6.25 6.22 -7.00
CA GLN A 26 5.29 7.22 -6.53
C GLN A 26 4.71 6.80 -5.19
N MET A 27 4.28 7.81 -4.43
CA MET A 27 3.57 7.62 -3.19
C MET A 27 2.16 7.07 -3.49
N VAL A 28 1.75 6.06 -2.73
CA VAL A 28 0.38 5.55 -2.81
C VAL A 28 -0.52 6.55 -2.11
N LEU A 29 -1.29 7.32 -2.87
CA LEU A 29 -1.90 8.56 -2.42
C LEU A 29 -2.94 8.37 -1.31
N LEU A 30 -3.95 7.52 -1.51
CA LEU A 30 -5.05 7.39 -0.55
C LEU A 30 -4.60 6.86 0.81
N PRO A 31 -3.84 5.74 0.88
CA PRO A 31 -3.31 5.28 2.17
C PRO A 31 -2.41 6.31 2.85
N SER A 32 -1.57 7.01 2.09
CA SER A 32 -0.67 8.02 2.65
C SER A 32 -1.44 9.21 3.21
N LYS A 33 -2.49 9.64 2.54
CA LYS A 33 -3.38 10.69 3.06
C LYS A 33 -4.07 10.27 4.35
N TYR A 34 -4.55 9.02 4.40
CA TYR A 34 -5.19 8.48 5.59
C TYR A 34 -4.23 8.47 6.78
N LEU A 35 -3.00 7.98 6.58
CA LEU A 35 -1.98 7.93 7.64
C LEU A 35 -1.61 9.34 8.10
N THR A 36 -1.47 10.29 7.19
CA THR A 36 -1.20 11.69 7.52
C THR A 36 -2.34 12.27 8.35
N HIS A 37 -3.58 11.98 7.99
CA HIS A 37 -4.75 12.41 8.74
C HIS A 37 -4.72 11.90 10.19
N LEU A 38 -4.35 10.64 10.40
CA LEU A 38 -4.25 10.05 11.74
C LEU A 38 -3.23 10.79 12.60
N ILE A 39 -2.06 11.13 12.04
CA ILE A 39 -1.04 11.88 12.77
C ILE A 39 -1.55 13.27 13.11
N ARG A 40 -2.20 13.95 12.19
CA ARG A 40 -2.78 15.29 12.43
C ARG A 40 -3.90 15.25 13.46
N ALA A 41 -4.60 14.11 13.58
CA ALA A 41 -5.62 13.89 14.61
C ALA A 41 -5.04 13.46 15.96
N ASN A 42 -3.73 13.59 16.14
CA ASN A 42 -2.98 13.28 17.37
C ASN A 42 -3.03 11.80 17.78
N ARG A 43 -3.15 10.91 16.80
CA ARG A 43 -3.02 9.48 17.07
C ARG A 43 -1.55 9.15 17.32
N SER A 44 -1.30 8.17 18.21
CA SER A 44 0.04 7.75 18.55
C SER A 44 0.83 7.30 17.33
N PRO A 45 2.11 7.75 17.15
CA PRO A 45 2.94 7.26 16.05
C PRO A 45 3.06 5.74 16.02
N ASN A 46 3.12 5.08 17.16
CA ASN A 46 3.17 3.62 17.23
C ASN A 46 1.92 2.99 16.61
N THR A 47 0.74 3.53 16.92
CA THR A 47 -0.52 3.07 16.36
C THR A 47 -0.57 3.29 14.85
N VAL A 48 -0.17 4.48 14.39
CA VAL A 48 -0.16 4.82 12.97
C VAL A 48 0.84 3.95 12.22
N GLY A 49 2.01 3.71 12.80
CA GLY A 49 3.01 2.83 12.21
C GLY A 49 2.51 1.40 12.03
N ARG A 50 1.76 0.88 13.01
CA ARG A 50 1.14 -0.45 12.89
C ARG A 50 0.10 -0.48 11.77
N ARG A 51 -0.71 0.56 11.64
CA ARG A 51 -1.68 0.68 10.57
C ARG A 51 -1.00 0.77 9.20
N ALA A 52 0.10 1.50 9.12
CA ALA A 52 0.87 1.58 7.88
C ALA A 52 1.38 0.20 7.45
N LYS A 53 1.90 -0.59 8.37
CA LYS A 53 2.34 -1.96 8.08
C LYS A 53 1.18 -2.84 7.64
N SER A 54 0.04 -2.75 8.31
CA SER A 54 -1.16 -3.52 7.94
C SER A 54 -1.65 -3.15 6.54
N ILE A 55 -1.68 -1.88 6.21
CA ILE A 55 -2.07 -1.41 4.88
C ILE A 55 -1.09 -1.92 3.83
N ARG A 56 0.21 -1.87 4.13
CA ARG A 56 1.23 -2.39 3.22
C ARG A 56 1.02 -3.87 2.93
N PHE A 57 0.79 -4.69 3.96
CA PHE A 57 0.49 -6.12 3.78
C PHE A 57 -0.75 -6.32 2.92
N TYR A 58 -1.78 -5.55 3.16
CA TYR A 58 -3.02 -5.63 2.38
C TYR A 58 -2.78 -5.29 0.91
N LEU A 59 -2.03 -4.23 0.63
CA LEU A 59 -1.69 -3.84 -0.73
C LEU A 59 -0.86 -4.91 -1.44
N GLU A 60 0.11 -5.50 -0.74
CA GLU A 60 0.90 -6.62 -1.29
C GLU A 60 0.01 -7.81 -1.62
N TYR A 61 -0.91 -8.14 -0.73
CA TYR A 61 -1.87 -9.22 -0.94
C TYR A 61 -2.74 -8.97 -2.17
N LEU A 62 -3.28 -7.74 -2.29
CA LEU A 62 -4.10 -7.37 -3.45
C LEU A 62 -3.29 -7.45 -4.75
N ASN A 63 -2.06 -7.00 -4.72
CA ASN A 63 -1.20 -7.05 -5.90
C ASN A 63 -0.97 -8.49 -6.36
N GLU A 64 -0.69 -9.40 -5.45
CA GLU A 64 -0.51 -10.81 -5.77
C GLU A 64 -1.81 -11.44 -6.27
N THR A 65 -2.92 -11.14 -5.62
CA THR A 65 -4.23 -11.67 -5.99
C THR A 65 -4.67 -11.17 -7.36
N GLU A 66 -4.44 -9.89 -7.66
CA GLU A 66 -4.77 -9.33 -8.98
C GLU A 66 -3.97 -10.01 -10.09
N LEU A 67 -2.69 -10.27 -9.85
CA LEU A 67 -1.86 -10.98 -10.81
C LEU A 67 -2.37 -12.40 -11.07
N GLU A 68 -2.74 -13.12 -10.02
CA GLU A 68 -3.30 -14.47 -10.14
C GLU A 68 -4.64 -14.46 -10.88
N LEU A 69 -5.53 -13.54 -10.53
CA LEU A 69 -6.83 -13.41 -11.18
C LEU A 69 -6.69 -13.03 -12.66
N SER A 70 -5.76 -12.15 -12.99
CA SER A 70 -5.48 -11.78 -14.37
C SER A 70 -5.02 -12.98 -15.19
N GLN A 71 -4.14 -13.82 -14.63
CA GLN A 71 -3.66 -15.02 -15.29
C GLN A 71 -4.79 -16.03 -15.54
N VAL A 72 -5.64 -16.24 -14.52
CA VAL A 72 -6.78 -17.14 -14.62
C VAL A 72 -7.78 -16.63 -15.66
N ALA A 73 -8.08 -15.33 -15.64
CA ALA A 73 -9.00 -14.71 -16.58
C ALA A 73 -8.51 -14.84 -18.03
N GLU A 74 -7.21 -14.66 -18.27
CA GLU A 74 -6.63 -14.85 -19.58
C GLU A 74 -6.76 -16.29 -20.07
N GLN A 75 -6.52 -17.26 -19.20
CA GLN A 75 -6.66 -18.67 -19.54
C GLN A 75 -8.10 -19.03 -19.87
N GLU A 76 -9.06 -18.60 -19.07
CA GLU A 76 -10.48 -18.82 -19.33
C GLU A 76 -10.93 -18.17 -20.63
N PHE A 77 -10.47 -16.96 -20.87
CA PHE A 77 -10.79 -16.22 -22.09
C PHE A 77 -10.27 -16.96 -23.33
N GLN A 78 -9.05 -17.48 -23.27
CA GLN A 78 -8.47 -18.25 -24.38
C GLN A 78 -9.23 -19.55 -24.62
N GLU A 79 -9.63 -20.25 -23.56
CA GLU A 79 -10.39 -21.49 -23.69
C GLU A 79 -11.75 -21.28 -24.32
N GLN A 80 -12.40 -20.14 -24.05
CA GLN A 80 -13.71 -19.82 -24.64
C GLN A 80 -13.66 -19.50 -26.12
N TYR A 81 -12.55 -19.01 -26.62
CA TYR A 81 -12.42 -18.55 -28.00
C TYR A 81 -11.62 -19.50 -28.91
N GLU A 82 -11.19 -20.62 -28.38
CA GLU A 82 -10.65 -21.68 -29.19
C GLU A 82 -11.79 -22.63 -29.58
#